data_e46babd7f544cbfeb9abea26221331ce
#
_entry.id   e46babd7f544cbfeb9abea26221331ce
#
_cell.length_a   1.000
_cell.length_b   1.000
_cell.length_c   1.000
_cell.angle_alpha   90.00
_cell.angle_beta   90.00
_cell.angle_gamma   90.00
#
_symmetry.space_group_name_H-M   'P 1'
#
loop_
_entity.id
_entity.type
_entity.pdbx_description
1 polymer ?
#
loop_
_entity_poly.entity_id
_entity_poly.type
_entity_poly.pdbx_seq_one_letter_code
_entity_poly.pdbx_strand_id
1 'polypeptide(L)'
;MSKENKKAGSGEKKGTLGRWFSRLFFPNKEMDIYAEEALQSPARMVAKSFFSKPLAVISLVLLILIMLFVFIAPSFVVLDLGEQDSTLVNVSPGYSMMDYPDELEKEGIADISVGSNFSAGVDVNGNVYVWGKTKVSRVIDVADVPKEVQKAKITQIAAGFDHIVAVDDKGTVYCWGNARLGQTKLPQELSENNRFHNFKITKVFASHQFSAALTDDNRLLLWGNANFADIGMDKELYDGHVVDAALTDTAYVILTDEGAVVYSGDKATSLLSTGIPEGAKSGVVSIAATANSVAALKSDGTILTWGVTTRGEGSLPAFSAKPIKIEGGRYHYTVVMEDGNVASWGHNRYKQISVPGELTNDSVDVKNIYTGYYQNYAVDNNGEIHAWGLKGFLLGTDDLGRDIFARLVNGGKMTMTIGALSVVI
;
A
#
# COMPACT_ATOMS: atom_id res chain seq x y z
N MET A 1 -74.10 38.82 -29.19
CA MET A 1 -73.30 38.97 -27.98
C MET A 1 -72.17 37.97 -28.01
N SER A 2 -71.04 38.45 -28.40
CA SER A 2 -69.77 37.69 -28.59
C SER A 2 -69.03 37.67 -27.31
N LYS A 3 -68.39 36.53 -26.98
CA LYS A 3 -67.34 36.44 -25.98
C LYS A 3 -66.14 35.76 -26.61
N GLU A 4 -65.10 36.53 -26.87
CA GLU A 4 -63.78 36.11 -27.19
C GLU A 4 -63.13 35.41 -26.00
N ASN A 5 -62.52 34.23 -26.23
CA ASN A 5 -61.62 33.59 -25.33
C ASN A 5 -60.16 33.75 -25.76
N LYS A 6 -59.40 34.61 -25.07
CA LYS A 6 -57.95 34.73 -25.18
C LYS A 6 -57.29 33.53 -24.50
N LYS A 7 -56.56 32.70 -25.27
CA LYS A 7 -55.58 31.76 -24.72
C LYS A 7 -54.23 32.48 -24.57
N ALA A 8 -53.77 32.59 -23.34
CA ALA A 8 -52.43 33.04 -23.01
C ALA A 8 -51.41 31.93 -23.31
N GLY A 9 -50.45 32.23 -24.19
CA GLY A 9 -49.32 31.33 -24.45
C GLY A 9 -48.27 31.49 -23.38
N SER A 10 -47.89 30.39 -22.73
CA SER A 10 -46.76 30.29 -21.83
C SER A 10 -45.45 30.29 -22.65
N GLY A 11 -44.79 31.42 -22.68
CA GLY A 11 -43.46 31.54 -23.29
C GLY A 11 -42.40 30.97 -22.33
N GLU A 12 -41.86 29.79 -22.62
CA GLU A 12 -40.64 29.29 -21.99
C GLU A 12 -39.45 30.22 -22.33
N LYS A 13 -38.87 30.85 -21.33
CA LYS A 13 -37.65 31.64 -21.44
C LYS A 13 -36.45 30.69 -21.66
N LYS A 14 -36.11 30.40 -22.91
CA LYS A 14 -34.83 29.75 -23.24
C LYS A 14 -33.70 30.66 -22.77
N GLY A 15 -32.78 30.09 -21.95
CA GLY A 15 -31.64 30.78 -21.36
C GLY A 15 -30.72 31.39 -22.43
N THR A 16 -29.96 32.42 -22.07
CA THR A 16 -29.08 33.21 -22.94
C THR A 16 -28.11 32.39 -23.78
N LEU A 17 -27.60 31.27 -23.23
CA LEU A 17 -26.76 30.32 -23.95
C LEU A 17 -27.49 29.57 -25.08
N GLY A 18 -28.75 29.19 -24.87
CA GLY A 18 -29.54 28.51 -25.89
C GLY A 18 -29.88 29.38 -27.06
N ARG A 19 -30.07 30.72 -26.84
CA ARG A 19 -30.27 31.71 -27.92
C ARG A 19 -28.99 32.01 -28.69
N TRP A 20 -27.84 32.01 -28.03
CA TRP A 20 -26.54 32.21 -28.67
C TRP A 20 -26.19 30.99 -29.55
N PHE A 21 -26.39 29.79 -29.09
CA PHE A 21 -26.21 28.55 -29.86
C PHE A 21 -27.18 28.47 -31.06
N SER A 22 -28.46 28.80 -30.87
CA SER A 22 -29.43 28.79 -31.98
C SER A 22 -29.16 29.84 -33.06
N ARG A 23 -28.59 31.00 -32.70
CA ARG A 23 -28.18 32.02 -33.69
C ARG A 23 -26.93 31.63 -34.49
N LEU A 24 -26.02 30.92 -33.90
CA LEU A 24 -24.79 30.44 -34.57
C LEU A 24 -25.07 29.33 -35.59
N PHE A 25 -26.04 28.46 -35.29
CA PHE A 25 -26.27 27.24 -36.06
C PHE A 25 -27.57 27.25 -36.88
N PHE A 26 -28.51 28.15 -36.60
CA PHE A 26 -29.79 28.24 -37.31
C PHE A 26 -30.18 29.72 -37.62
N PRO A 27 -29.57 30.33 -38.63
CA PRO A 27 -30.02 31.66 -39.05
C PRO A 27 -31.38 31.55 -39.74
N ASN A 28 -32.43 32.12 -39.10
CA ASN A 28 -33.75 32.27 -39.75
C ASN A 28 -33.67 33.29 -40.89
N LYS A 29 -33.59 32.80 -42.10
CA LYS A 29 -33.94 33.56 -43.32
C LYS A 29 -34.53 32.54 -44.28
N GLU A 30 -35.81 32.75 -44.61
CA GLU A 30 -36.43 32.09 -45.77
C GLU A 30 -35.73 32.62 -47.01
N MET A 31 -34.76 31.88 -47.53
CA MET A 31 -34.18 32.05 -48.86
C MET A 31 -34.60 30.88 -49.72
N ASP A 32 -34.83 31.18 -51.02
CA ASP A 32 -35.12 30.15 -52.01
C ASP A 32 -34.06 29.03 -51.96
N ILE A 33 -34.51 27.78 -51.83
CA ILE A 33 -33.67 26.61 -51.62
C ILE A 33 -32.56 26.48 -52.66
N TYR A 34 -32.83 26.86 -53.90
CA TYR A 34 -31.85 26.83 -55.00
C TYR A 34 -30.79 27.93 -54.89
N ALA A 35 -31.11 29.10 -54.33
CA ALA A 35 -30.14 30.17 -54.10
C ALA A 35 -29.25 29.88 -52.88
N GLU A 36 -29.77 29.17 -51.90
CA GLU A 36 -29.01 28.75 -50.70
C GLU A 36 -28.01 27.62 -51.02
N GLU A 37 -28.36 26.67 -51.89
CA GLU A 37 -27.45 25.61 -52.35
C GLU A 37 -26.29 26.15 -53.21
N ALA A 38 -26.55 27.15 -54.06
CA ALA A 38 -25.54 27.73 -54.94
C ALA A 38 -24.49 28.59 -54.19
N LEU A 39 -24.79 29.07 -52.99
CA LEU A 39 -23.91 29.93 -52.17
C LEU A 39 -23.20 29.20 -51.02
N GLN A 40 -23.54 27.94 -50.74
CA GLN A 40 -22.89 27.20 -49.66
C GLN A 40 -21.68 26.39 -50.17
N SER A 41 -20.52 26.60 -49.52
CA SER A 41 -19.37 25.74 -49.79
C SER A 41 -19.71 24.29 -49.39
N PRO A 42 -19.16 23.27 -50.10
CA PRO A 42 -19.37 21.84 -49.75
C PRO A 42 -19.11 21.52 -48.26
N ALA A 43 -18.10 22.18 -47.67
CA ALA A 43 -17.77 22.01 -46.25
C ALA A 43 -18.91 22.49 -45.34
N ARG A 44 -19.62 23.59 -45.70
CA ARG A 44 -20.71 24.11 -44.89
C ARG A 44 -21.96 23.22 -44.96
N MET A 45 -22.23 22.61 -46.10
CA MET A 45 -23.30 21.62 -46.24
C MET A 45 -23.04 20.36 -45.41
N VAL A 46 -21.83 19.84 -45.48
CA VAL A 46 -21.43 18.68 -44.66
C VAL A 46 -21.54 19.00 -43.17
N ALA A 47 -21.04 20.15 -42.71
CA ALA A 47 -21.15 20.58 -41.32
C ALA A 47 -22.61 20.70 -40.88
N LYS A 48 -23.48 21.37 -41.69
CA LYS A 48 -24.91 21.51 -41.39
C LYS A 48 -25.62 20.17 -41.30
N SER A 49 -25.34 19.23 -42.24
CA SER A 49 -25.87 17.87 -42.21
C SER A 49 -25.38 17.07 -40.99
N PHE A 50 -24.12 17.21 -40.61
CA PHE A 50 -23.53 16.55 -39.46
C PHE A 50 -24.17 17.03 -38.13
N PHE A 51 -24.24 18.35 -37.93
CA PHE A 51 -24.78 18.95 -36.72
C PHE A 51 -26.32 18.82 -36.61
N SER A 52 -27.02 18.51 -37.71
CA SER A 52 -28.47 18.24 -37.68
C SER A 52 -28.76 16.81 -37.13
N LYS A 53 -27.76 15.92 -37.05
CA LYS A 53 -27.93 14.57 -36.56
C LYS A 53 -27.48 14.47 -35.10
N PRO A 54 -28.40 14.30 -34.12
CA PRO A 54 -28.06 14.34 -32.71
C PRO A 54 -27.05 13.23 -32.33
N LEU A 55 -27.13 12.04 -32.92
CA LEU A 55 -26.21 10.93 -32.66
C LEU A 55 -24.77 11.27 -33.11
N ALA A 56 -24.62 11.96 -34.26
CA ALA A 56 -23.30 12.39 -34.73
C ALA A 56 -22.68 13.45 -33.80
N VAL A 57 -23.50 14.39 -33.30
CA VAL A 57 -23.03 15.38 -32.33
C VAL A 57 -22.62 14.75 -31.01
N ILE A 58 -23.43 13.80 -30.49
CA ILE A 58 -23.08 13.06 -29.27
C ILE A 58 -21.75 12.29 -29.45
N SER A 59 -21.58 11.61 -30.59
CA SER A 59 -20.33 10.88 -30.88
C SER A 59 -19.12 11.80 -30.98
N LEU A 60 -19.27 12.99 -31.56
CA LEU A 60 -18.20 14.00 -31.64
C LEU A 60 -17.84 14.51 -30.24
N VAL A 61 -18.84 14.84 -29.42
CA VAL A 61 -18.63 15.31 -28.05
C VAL A 61 -17.91 14.23 -27.23
N LEU A 62 -18.34 12.97 -27.34
CA LEU A 62 -17.70 11.86 -26.66
C LEU A 62 -16.25 11.69 -27.11
N LEU A 63 -15.99 11.77 -28.42
CA LEU A 63 -14.62 11.71 -28.96
C LEU A 63 -13.74 12.82 -28.40
N ILE A 64 -14.25 14.05 -28.36
CA ILE A 64 -13.52 15.20 -27.81
C ILE A 64 -13.23 15.00 -26.32
N LEU A 65 -14.20 14.50 -25.55
CA LEU A 65 -14.01 14.21 -24.13
C LEU A 65 -12.94 13.13 -23.92
N ILE A 66 -12.96 12.06 -24.71
CA ILE A 66 -11.94 11.01 -24.66
C ILE A 66 -10.57 11.58 -25.02
N MET A 67 -10.47 12.38 -26.08
CA MET A 67 -9.22 13.02 -26.47
C MET A 67 -8.69 13.93 -25.35
N LEU A 68 -9.52 14.81 -24.79
CA LEU A 68 -9.13 15.66 -23.66
C LEU A 68 -8.65 14.83 -22.47
N PHE A 69 -9.41 13.81 -22.11
CA PHE A 69 -9.02 12.92 -21.02
C PHE A 69 -7.64 12.27 -21.27
N VAL A 70 -7.45 11.64 -22.43
CA VAL A 70 -6.22 10.93 -22.79
C VAL A 70 -4.99 11.85 -22.87
N PHE A 71 -5.17 13.12 -23.26
CA PHE A 71 -4.05 14.07 -23.33
C PHE A 71 -3.77 14.79 -22.01
N ILE A 72 -4.76 14.95 -21.14
CA ILE A 72 -4.64 15.66 -19.86
C ILE A 72 -4.25 14.70 -18.73
N ALA A 73 -4.89 13.53 -18.64
CA ALA A 73 -4.69 12.58 -17.55
C ALA A 73 -3.22 12.11 -17.36
N PRO A 74 -2.39 11.92 -18.42
CA PRO A 74 -0.98 11.56 -18.23
C PRO A 74 -0.14 12.59 -17.46
N SER A 75 -0.62 13.84 -17.37
CA SER A 75 0.06 14.89 -16.59
C SER A 75 -0.10 14.67 -15.07
N PHE A 76 -1.07 13.86 -14.66
CA PHE A 76 -1.37 13.53 -13.26
C PHE A 76 -1.03 12.08 -12.91
N VAL A 77 -0.83 11.24 -13.91
CA VAL A 77 -0.55 9.80 -13.75
C VAL A 77 0.84 9.50 -14.29
N VAL A 78 1.80 9.38 -13.39
CA VAL A 78 3.19 9.07 -13.76
C VAL A 78 3.26 7.60 -14.20
N LEU A 79 3.77 7.36 -15.40
CA LEU A 79 4.06 6.03 -15.93
C LEU A 79 5.56 5.79 -15.95
N ASP A 80 6.00 4.82 -15.17
CA ASP A 80 7.31 4.22 -15.33
C ASP A 80 7.17 2.96 -16.20
N LEU A 81 7.75 3.00 -17.41
CA LEU A 81 7.66 1.89 -18.37
C LEU A 81 8.48 0.67 -17.93
N GLY A 82 9.56 0.89 -17.17
CA GLY A 82 10.49 -0.16 -16.73
C GLY A 82 10.06 -0.86 -15.44
N GLU A 83 9.10 -0.30 -14.72
CA GLU A 83 8.75 -0.84 -13.42
C GLU A 83 7.83 -2.04 -13.50
N GLN A 84 8.24 -3.06 -12.76
CA GLN A 84 7.51 -4.28 -12.48
C GLN A 84 7.62 -4.55 -10.98
N ASP A 85 6.51 -4.89 -10.34
CA ASP A 85 6.50 -5.22 -8.92
C ASP A 85 5.82 -6.57 -8.69
N SER A 86 6.65 -7.60 -8.50
CA SER A 86 6.17 -8.97 -8.28
C SER A 86 5.28 -9.14 -7.05
N THR A 87 5.29 -8.20 -6.14
CA THR A 87 4.44 -8.22 -4.94
C THR A 87 3.03 -7.68 -5.21
N LEU A 88 2.88 -6.87 -6.26
CA LEU A 88 1.62 -6.24 -6.66
C LEU A 88 0.94 -6.91 -7.87
N VAL A 89 1.28 -8.15 -8.16
CA VAL A 89 0.74 -8.91 -9.29
C VAL A 89 -0.76 -9.18 -9.10
N ASN A 90 -1.56 -8.87 -10.15
CA ASN A 90 -3.00 -9.14 -10.20
C ASN A 90 -3.78 -8.57 -8.98
N VAL A 91 -3.42 -7.38 -8.51
CA VAL A 91 -4.23 -6.66 -7.51
C VAL A 91 -5.58 -6.31 -8.14
N SER A 92 -6.66 -6.61 -7.43
CA SER A 92 -8.02 -6.32 -7.88
C SER A 92 -8.26 -4.81 -8.01
N PRO A 93 -9.16 -4.37 -8.92
CA PRO A 93 -9.58 -2.97 -9.00
C PRO A 93 -10.16 -2.47 -7.67
N GLY A 94 -9.85 -1.21 -7.31
CA GLY A 94 -10.39 -0.52 -6.16
C GLY A 94 -9.32 0.11 -5.27
N TYR A 95 -9.76 0.82 -4.24
CA TYR A 95 -8.91 1.56 -3.29
C TYR A 95 -9.12 1.06 -1.84
N SER A 96 -9.31 -0.25 -1.66
CA SER A 96 -9.68 -0.86 -0.38
C SER A 96 -8.50 -1.49 0.39
N MET A 97 -7.25 -1.25 -0.04
CA MET A 97 -6.10 -1.91 0.61
C MET A 97 -5.83 -1.42 2.04
N MET A 98 -6.33 -0.23 2.39
CA MET A 98 -6.19 0.35 3.73
C MET A 98 -7.52 0.44 4.50
N ASP A 99 -8.61 -0.11 3.95
CA ASP A 99 -9.93 -0.08 4.59
C ASP A 99 -9.97 -1.14 5.70
N TYR A 100 -9.56 -0.74 6.90
CA TYR A 100 -9.64 -1.60 8.09
C TYR A 100 -11.08 -1.68 8.62
N PRO A 101 -11.48 -2.78 9.28
CA PRO A 101 -12.80 -2.91 9.89
C PRO A 101 -12.99 -1.92 11.05
N ASP A 102 -14.12 -1.19 11.06
CA ASP A 102 -14.46 -0.24 12.11
C ASP A 102 -14.52 -0.88 13.50
N GLU A 103 -14.81 -2.19 13.55
CA GLU A 103 -14.85 -2.97 14.79
C GLU A 103 -13.50 -3.00 15.50
N LEU A 104 -12.40 -3.06 14.76
CA LEU A 104 -11.05 -3.07 15.34
C LEU A 104 -10.76 -1.80 16.14
N GLU A 105 -11.17 -0.64 15.61
CA GLU A 105 -10.99 0.65 16.29
C GLU A 105 -11.95 0.79 17.50
N LYS A 106 -13.22 0.39 17.34
CA LYS A 106 -14.24 0.46 18.39
C LYS A 106 -13.94 -0.42 19.60
N GLU A 107 -13.43 -1.63 19.38
CA GLU A 107 -13.09 -2.56 20.45
C GLU A 107 -11.76 -2.22 21.12
N GLY A 108 -10.93 -1.40 20.45
CA GLY A 108 -9.60 -1.02 20.90
C GLY A 108 -8.50 -1.93 20.35
N ILE A 109 -7.41 -1.32 19.90
CA ILE A 109 -6.33 -1.98 19.18
C ILE A 109 -5.30 -2.54 20.15
N ALA A 110 -5.04 -3.84 20.07
CA ALA A 110 -3.93 -4.49 20.76
C ALA A 110 -2.69 -4.53 19.87
N ASP A 111 -2.83 -4.91 18.58
CA ASP A 111 -1.72 -5.00 17.64
C ASP A 111 -2.20 -4.87 16.18
N ILE A 112 -1.33 -4.36 15.32
CA ILE A 112 -1.51 -4.34 13.86
C ILE A 112 -0.21 -4.85 13.21
N SER A 113 -0.34 -5.62 12.16
CA SER A 113 0.79 -6.00 11.31
C SER A 113 0.44 -5.86 9.84
N VAL A 114 1.35 -5.29 9.09
CA VAL A 114 1.16 -4.93 7.69
C VAL A 114 2.01 -5.82 6.81
N GLY A 115 1.35 -6.68 6.04
CA GLY A 115 2.00 -7.59 5.10
C GLY A 115 2.28 -6.96 3.73
N SER A 116 2.27 -7.79 2.68
CA SER A 116 2.56 -7.31 1.32
C SER A 116 1.41 -6.51 0.70
N ASN A 117 0.21 -7.06 0.70
CA ASN A 117 -0.98 -6.50 0.07
C ASN A 117 -2.21 -6.57 0.98
N PHE A 118 -2.05 -7.09 2.16
CA PHE A 118 -3.06 -7.22 3.20
C PHE A 118 -2.46 -6.79 4.53
N SER A 119 -3.32 -6.47 5.46
CA SER A 119 -2.96 -6.17 6.85
C SER A 119 -3.77 -7.05 7.78
N ALA A 120 -3.28 -7.25 8.97
CA ALA A 120 -3.97 -7.98 10.02
C ALA A 120 -3.91 -7.17 11.33
N GLY A 121 -4.95 -7.25 12.14
CA GLY A 121 -5.02 -6.59 13.43
C GLY A 121 -5.67 -7.46 14.47
N VAL A 122 -5.40 -7.13 15.71
CA VAL A 122 -5.95 -7.79 16.91
C VAL A 122 -6.54 -6.71 17.82
N ASP A 123 -7.76 -6.91 18.28
CA ASP A 123 -8.37 -6.05 19.29
C ASP A 123 -7.94 -6.44 20.71
N VAL A 124 -8.29 -5.64 21.70
CA VAL A 124 -7.95 -5.92 23.11
C VAL A 124 -8.65 -7.17 23.68
N ASN A 125 -9.68 -7.68 23.00
CA ASN A 125 -10.37 -8.92 23.37
C ASN A 125 -9.69 -10.16 22.78
N GLY A 126 -8.77 -9.97 21.82
CA GLY A 126 -8.03 -11.02 21.12
C GLY A 126 -8.68 -11.51 19.84
N ASN A 127 -9.66 -10.76 19.29
CA ASN A 127 -10.25 -11.06 17.99
C ASN A 127 -9.32 -10.62 16.86
N VAL A 128 -9.25 -11.43 15.82
CA VAL A 128 -8.38 -11.21 14.65
C VAL A 128 -9.19 -10.63 13.49
N TYR A 129 -8.66 -9.59 12.88
CA TYR A 129 -9.19 -8.93 11.69
C TYR A 129 -8.15 -8.98 10.57
N VAL A 130 -8.58 -9.21 9.34
CA VAL A 130 -7.70 -9.22 8.16
C VAL A 130 -8.36 -8.44 7.04
N TRP A 131 -7.65 -7.49 6.43
CA TRP A 131 -8.18 -6.62 5.37
C TRP A 131 -7.18 -6.38 4.25
N GLY A 132 -7.62 -5.73 3.17
CA GLY A 132 -6.84 -5.49 1.96
C GLY A 132 -7.02 -6.60 0.91
N LYS A 133 -5.97 -6.92 0.17
CA LYS A 133 -5.96 -8.03 -0.78
C LYS A 133 -5.63 -9.34 -0.08
N THR A 134 -6.61 -9.97 0.53
CA THR A 134 -6.44 -11.17 1.36
C THR A 134 -6.25 -12.48 0.57
N LYS A 135 -6.70 -12.52 -0.70
CA LYS A 135 -6.46 -13.67 -1.58
C LYS A 135 -5.05 -13.66 -2.13
N VAL A 136 -4.15 -14.38 -1.47
CA VAL A 136 -2.74 -14.51 -1.84
C VAL A 136 -2.50 -15.53 -2.96
N SER A 137 -3.49 -16.38 -3.23
CA SER A 137 -3.51 -17.29 -4.38
C SER A 137 -4.94 -17.60 -4.81
N ARG A 138 -5.10 -18.45 -5.85
CA ARG A 138 -6.44 -18.89 -6.30
C ARG A 138 -7.20 -19.69 -5.24
N VAL A 139 -6.50 -20.32 -4.31
CA VAL A 139 -7.05 -21.26 -3.32
C VAL A 139 -6.78 -20.87 -1.87
N ILE A 140 -5.98 -19.81 -1.65
CA ILE A 140 -5.60 -19.36 -0.30
C ILE A 140 -6.09 -17.94 -0.10
N ASP A 141 -6.94 -17.77 0.91
CA ASP A 141 -7.38 -16.49 1.43
C ASP A 141 -6.92 -16.38 2.89
N VAL A 142 -6.06 -15.41 3.21
CA VAL A 142 -5.56 -15.24 4.59
C VAL A 142 -6.64 -14.68 5.53
N ALA A 143 -7.76 -14.19 4.98
CA ALA A 143 -8.94 -13.83 5.77
C ALA A 143 -9.75 -15.03 6.26
N ASP A 144 -9.48 -16.23 5.72
CA ASP A 144 -10.04 -17.48 6.25
C ASP A 144 -9.31 -17.87 7.55
N VAL A 145 -9.54 -17.10 8.62
CA VAL A 145 -8.93 -17.30 9.93
C VAL A 145 -9.29 -18.67 10.49
N PRO A 146 -8.32 -19.52 10.90
CA PRO A 146 -8.59 -20.84 11.44
C PRO A 146 -9.49 -20.80 12.69
N LYS A 147 -10.35 -21.81 12.85
CA LYS A 147 -11.30 -21.89 13.98
C LYS A 147 -10.62 -21.92 15.35
N GLU A 148 -9.42 -22.46 15.42
CA GLU A 148 -8.59 -22.48 16.62
C GLU A 148 -8.18 -21.06 17.01
N VAL A 149 -7.76 -20.25 16.05
CA VAL A 149 -7.39 -18.84 16.23
C VAL A 149 -8.61 -18.01 16.66
N GLN A 150 -9.78 -18.24 16.04
CA GLN A 150 -11.02 -17.53 16.39
C GLN A 150 -11.49 -17.79 17.84
N LYS A 151 -11.02 -18.89 18.46
CA LYS A 151 -11.35 -19.24 19.85
C LYS A 151 -10.27 -18.87 20.86
N ALA A 152 -9.08 -18.53 20.38
CA ALA A 152 -7.97 -18.12 21.20
C ALA A 152 -8.02 -16.62 21.46
N LYS A 153 -7.46 -16.19 22.58
CA LYS A 153 -7.24 -14.78 22.84
C LYS A 153 -5.88 -14.38 22.28
N ILE A 154 -5.89 -13.92 21.03
CA ILE A 154 -4.65 -13.50 20.38
C ILE A 154 -4.14 -12.20 21.01
N THR A 155 -2.84 -12.11 21.23
CA THR A 155 -2.18 -10.94 21.83
C THR A 155 -1.26 -10.22 20.88
N GLN A 156 -0.73 -10.91 19.86
CA GLN A 156 0.11 -10.34 18.84
C GLN A 156 -0.06 -11.07 17.51
N ILE A 157 0.12 -10.34 16.41
CA ILE A 157 0.01 -10.86 15.05
C ILE A 157 1.17 -10.36 14.18
N ALA A 158 1.65 -11.17 13.26
CA ALA A 158 2.67 -10.81 12.29
C ALA A 158 2.22 -11.25 10.88
N ALA A 159 2.11 -10.29 9.97
CA ALA A 159 1.72 -10.49 8.58
C ALA A 159 2.96 -10.51 7.68
N GLY A 160 3.21 -11.62 7.02
CA GLY A 160 4.28 -11.77 6.03
C GLY A 160 3.84 -11.44 4.61
N PHE A 161 4.52 -12.03 3.63
CA PHE A 161 4.18 -11.82 2.21
C PHE A 161 2.82 -12.45 1.86
N ASP A 162 2.59 -13.68 2.28
CA ASP A 162 1.41 -14.48 1.90
C ASP A 162 0.95 -15.44 3.03
N HIS A 163 1.36 -15.15 4.27
CA HIS A 163 1.01 -15.92 5.46
C HIS A 163 0.93 -15.01 6.69
N ILE A 164 0.33 -15.52 7.75
CA ILE A 164 0.18 -14.84 9.03
C ILE A 164 0.68 -15.77 10.14
N VAL A 165 1.33 -15.17 11.14
CA VAL A 165 1.72 -15.79 12.40
C VAL A 165 1.04 -15.04 13.53
N ALA A 166 0.49 -15.75 14.51
CA ALA A 166 -0.14 -15.14 15.68
C ALA A 166 0.25 -15.88 16.94
N VAL A 167 0.20 -15.20 18.08
CA VAL A 167 0.41 -15.81 19.40
C VAL A 167 -0.72 -15.41 20.34
N ASP A 168 -1.19 -16.35 21.14
CA ASP A 168 -2.22 -16.13 22.15
C ASP A 168 -1.62 -15.77 23.53
N ASP A 169 -2.50 -15.47 24.49
CA ASP A 169 -2.15 -15.11 25.87
C ASP A 169 -1.50 -16.24 26.67
N LYS A 170 -1.51 -17.46 26.12
CA LYS A 170 -0.86 -18.65 26.71
C LYS A 170 0.52 -18.92 26.09
N GLY A 171 0.89 -18.18 25.04
CA GLY A 171 2.12 -18.36 24.28
C GLY A 171 2.00 -19.45 23.19
N THR A 172 0.78 -19.84 22.81
CA THR A 172 0.55 -20.76 21.68
C THR A 172 0.69 -20.03 20.37
N VAL A 173 1.48 -20.57 19.44
CA VAL A 173 1.69 -19.97 18.12
C VAL A 173 0.78 -20.64 17.09
N TYR A 174 0.16 -19.81 16.26
CA TYR A 174 -0.70 -20.19 15.15
C TYR A 174 -0.12 -19.64 13.85
N CYS A 175 -0.21 -20.42 12.78
CA CYS A 175 0.20 -19.99 11.44
C CYS A 175 -0.84 -20.42 10.41
N TRP A 176 -1.15 -19.52 9.46
CA TRP A 176 -2.00 -19.86 8.32
C TRP A 176 -1.63 -19.05 7.07
N GLY A 177 -2.20 -19.42 5.93
CA GLY A 177 -1.86 -18.83 4.64
C GLY A 177 -1.08 -19.80 3.76
N ASN A 178 -0.09 -19.32 3.01
CA ASN A 178 0.73 -20.13 2.13
C ASN A 178 1.73 -20.98 2.93
N ALA A 179 1.73 -22.29 2.66
CA ALA A 179 2.61 -23.26 3.32
C ALA A 179 3.73 -23.81 2.39
N ARG A 180 3.82 -23.30 1.15
CA ARG A 180 4.65 -23.90 0.09
C ARG A 180 6.13 -24.00 0.45
N LEU A 181 6.65 -23.04 1.19
CA LEU A 181 8.06 -22.98 1.59
C LEU A 181 8.26 -23.33 3.08
N GLY A 182 7.23 -23.83 3.75
CA GLY A 182 7.28 -24.20 5.15
C GLY A 182 7.01 -23.07 6.13
N GLN A 183 6.68 -21.85 5.66
CA GLN A 183 6.46 -20.66 6.49
C GLN A 183 5.29 -20.79 7.48
N THR A 184 4.37 -21.73 7.24
CA THR A 184 3.28 -22.05 8.18
C THR A 184 3.46 -23.39 8.89
N LYS A 185 4.59 -24.07 8.68
CA LYS A 185 4.92 -25.33 9.34
C LYS A 185 5.71 -25.06 10.62
N LEU A 186 5.01 -25.03 11.74
CA LEU A 186 5.65 -24.83 13.04
C LEU A 186 6.78 -25.84 13.30
N PRO A 187 7.92 -25.39 13.85
CA PRO A 187 8.98 -26.28 14.31
C PRO A 187 8.48 -27.16 15.46
N GLN A 188 9.18 -28.27 15.68
CA GLN A 188 8.76 -29.25 16.68
C GLN A 188 8.70 -28.66 18.09
N GLU A 189 9.54 -27.68 18.37
CA GLU A 189 9.61 -26.95 19.63
C GLU A 189 8.32 -26.18 19.93
N LEU A 190 7.61 -25.73 18.91
CA LEU A 190 6.34 -24.99 19.00
C LEU A 190 5.10 -25.86 18.78
N SER A 191 5.28 -27.17 18.51
CA SER A 191 4.15 -28.06 18.29
C SER A 191 3.42 -28.37 19.61
N GLU A 192 2.07 -28.56 19.54
CA GLU A 192 1.21 -28.86 20.70
C GLU A 192 1.66 -30.05 21.57
N ASN A 193 2.42 -30.95 20.99
CA ASN A 193 2.90 -32.17 21.68
C ASN A 193 4.16 -31.91 22.50
N ASN A 194 4.70 -30.71 22.50
CA ASN A 194 5.95 -30.43 23.17
C ASN A 194 5.75 -29.98 24.62
N ARG A 195 5.28 -30.88 25.46
CA ARG A 195 5.08 -30.68 26.91
C ARG A 195 6.39 -30.49 27.72
N PHE A 196 7.53 -30.44 27.05
CA PHE A 196 8.85 -30.39 27.70
C PHE A 196 9.51 -29.01 27.66
N HIS A 197 8.89 -27.99 27.05
CA HIS A 197 9.45 -26.66 27.02
C HIS A 197 8.79 -25.72 28.03
N ASN A 198 9.61 -25.17 28.91
CA ASN A 198 9.21 -24.21 29.96
C ASN A 198 9.36 -22.77 29.51
N PHE A 199 9.10 -22.44 28.22
CA PHE A 199 9.16 -21.08 27.73
C PHE A 199 7.81 -20.64 27.17
N LYS A 200 7.58 -19.32 27.18
CA LYS A 200 6.45 -18.67 26.50
C LYS A 200 6.94 -17.89 25.29
N ILE A 201 6.12 -17.81 24.26
CA ILE A 201 6.38 -16.91 23.16
C ILE A 201 5.94 -15.51 23.54
N THR A 202 6.86 -14.56 23.41
CA THR A 202 6.66 -13.14 23.74
C THR A 202 6.44 -12.29 22.50
N LYS A 203 7.00 -12.70 21.35
CA LYS A 203 6.88 -11.95 20.09
C LYS A 203 6.91 -12.89 18.89
N VAL A 204 6.16 -12.57 17.86
CA VAL A 204 6.16 -13.29 16.58
C VAL A 204 6.51 -12.37 15.43
N PHE A 205 7.12 -12.92 14.39
CA PHE A 205 7.59 -12.20 13.23
C PHE A 205 7.25 -12.99 11.96
N ALA A 206 6.96 -12.28 10.88
CA ALA A 206 6.77 -12.86 9.56
C ALA A 206 7.44 -11.98 8.50
N SER A 207 8.02 -12.60 7.50
CA SER A 207 8.65 -11.91 6.38
C SER A 207 8.18 -12.47 5.03
N HIS A 208 9.00 -12.34 4.01
CA HIS A 208 8.65 -12.81 2.67
C HIS A 208 8.41 -14.32 2.62
N GLN A 209 9.31 -15.13 3.20
CA GLN A 209 9.28 -16.60 3.07
C GLN A 209 9.56 -17.36 4.36
N PHE A 210 9.66 -16.68 5.48
CA PHE A 210 9.95 -17.30 6.75
C PHE A 210 9.31 -16.57 7.92
N SER A 211 9.27 -17.23 9.03
CA SER A 211 8.64 -16.80 10.26
C SER A 211 9.59 -17.00 11.44
N ALA A 212 9.37 -16.24 12.50
CA ALA A 212 10.14 -16.38 13.72
C ALA A 212 9.26 -16.19 14.97
N ALA A 213 9.72 -16.70 16.09
CA ALA A 213 9.12 -16.46 17.40
C ALA A 213 10.23 -16.25 18.44
N LEU A 214 10.06 -15.23 19.26
CA LEU A 214 10.93 -14.92 20.38
C LEU A 214 10.33 -15.49 21.67
N THR A 215 11.16 -16.18 22.43
CA THR A 215 10.78 -16.76 23.71
C THR A 215 11.05 -15.80 24.87
N ASP A 216 10.46 -16.06 26.04
CA ASP A 216 10.68 -15.29 27.27
C ASP A 216 12.07 -15.54 27.90
N ASP A 217 12.77 -16.58 27.45
CA ASP A 217 14.17 -16.84 27.80
C ASP A 217 15.16 -16.35 26.71
N ASN A 218 14.73 -15.38 25.88
CA ASN A 218 15.52 -14.67 24.87
C ASN A 218 16.10 -15.54 23.76
N ARG A 219 15.43 -16.64 23.41
CA ARG A 219 15.77 -17.45 22.23
C ARG A 219 14.91 -17.09 21.03
N LEU A 220 15.48 -17.13 19.83
CA LEU A 220 14.76 -16.94 18.59
C LEU A 220 14.59 -18.28 17.87
N LEU A 221 13.34 -18.68 17.67
CA LEU A 221 12.95 -19.86 16.90
C LEU A 221 12.58 -19.43 15.48
N LEU A 222 13.09 -20.14 14.48
CA LEU A 222 13.00 -19.77 13.08
C LEU A 222 12.45 -20.94 12.25
N TRP A 223 11.57 -20.65 11.30
CA TRP A 223 11.05 -21.65 10.35
C TRP A 223 10.64 -21.01 9.03
N GLY A 224 10.42 -21.83 7.99
CA GLY A 224 10.04 -21.37 6.67
C GLY A 224 10.96 -21.92 5.60
N ASN A 225 11.34 -21.06 4.64
CA ASN A 225 12.20 -21.49 3.54
C ASN A 225 13.57 -21.95 4.06
N ALA A 226 13.84 -23.25 3.96
CA ALA A 226 15.08 -23.88 4.47
C ALA A 226 16.35 -23.28 3.86
N ASN A 227 16.30 -22.74 2.65
CA ASN A 227 17.45 -22.08 2.03
C ASN A 227 17.92 -20.83 2.80
N PHE A 228 17.04 -20.23 3.61
CA PHE A 228 17.33 -19.06 4.43
C PHE A 228 17.38 -19.38 5.93
N ALA A 229 16.63 -20.39 6.38
CA ALA A 229 16.55 -20.77 7.80
C ALA A 229 17.79 -21.52 8.31
N ASP A 230 18.52 -22.23 7.43
CA ASP A 230 19.63 -23.12 7.80
C ASP A 230 21.03 -22.54 7.53
N ILE A 231 21.13 -21.33 6.98
CA ILE A 231 22.42 -20.81 6.52
C ILE A 231 23.21 -20.24 7.69
N GLY A 232 23.98 -21.13 8.35
CA GLY A 232 25.12 -20.76 9.17
C GLY A 232 24.78 -19.99 10.44
N MET A 233 23.65 -20.29 11.03
CA MET A 233 23.27 -19.75 12.33
C MET A 233 24.23 -20.26 13.41
N ASP A 234 25.00 -19.34 13.96
CA ASP A 234 25.73 -19.63 15.18
C ASP A 234 24.70 -19.76 16.32
N LYS A 235 24.44 -20.98 16.77
CA LYS A 235 23.43 -21.25 17.82
C LYS A 235 23.66 -20.42 19.08
N GLU A 236 24.93 -20.07 19.38
CA GLU A 236 25.28 -19.24 20.53
C GLU A 236 24.68 -17.84 20.47
N LEU A 237 24.46 -17.27 19.25
CA LEU A 237 23.85 -15.95 19.06
C LEU A 237 22.34 -15.94 19.31
N TYR A 238 21.67 -17.08 19.26
CA TYR A 238 20.21 -17.20 19.38
C TYR A 238 19.75 -17.78 20.71
N ASP A 239 20.67 -18.20 21.53
CA ASP A 239 20.39 -18.96 22.73
C ASP A 239 20.58 -18.08 23.98
N GLY A 240 19.54 -17.33 24.30
CA GLY A 240 19.46 -16.57 25.55
C GLY A 240 19.87 -15.09 25.49
N HIS A 241 20.12 -14.52 24.29
CA HIS A 241 20.60 -13.14 24.14
C HIS A 241 19.75 -12.27 23.23
N VAL A 242 18.68 -12.79 22.61
CA VAL A 242 17.85 -12.02 21.67
C VAL A 242 16.79 -11.22 22.40
N VAL A 243 16.74 -9.92 22.17
CA VAL A 243 15.68 -9.05 22.71
C VAL A 243 14.71 -8.57 21.65
N ASP A 244 15.16 -8.48 20.39
CA ASP A 244 14.31 -8.15 19.24
C ASP A 244 14.88 -8.72 17.95
N ALA A 245 14.03 -8.83 16.90
CA ALA A 245 14.43 -9.27 15.59
C ALA A 245 13.71 -8.44 14.50
N ALA A 246 14.39 -8.22 13.39
CA ALA A 246 13.81 -7.63 12.18
C ALA A 246 14.20 -8.51 10.99
N LEU A 247 13.28 -8.69 10.06
CA LEU A 247 13.43 -9.66 8.98
C LEU A 247 13.49 -8.93 7.63
N THR A 248 14.57 -9.15 6.88
CA THR A 248 14.62 -8.74 5.45
C THR A 248 14.04 -9.83 4.56
N ASP A 249 14.11 -9.69 3.24
CA ASP A 249 13.70 -10.77 2.32
C ASP A 249 14.61 -12.01 2.44
N THR A 250 15.86 -11.87 2.91
CA THR A 250 16.89 -12.93 2.85
C THR A 250 17.77 -13.05 4.10
N ALA A 251 17.56 -12.21 5.11
CA ALA A 251 18.39 -12.20 6.31
C ALA A 251 17.57 -11.92 7.59
N TYR A 252 18.06 -12.41 8.70
CA TYR A 252 17.60 -12.09 10.05
C TYR A 252 18.53 -11.05 10.66
N VAL A 253 17.95 -10.00 11.20
CA VAL A 253 18.67 -8.98 11.97
C VAL A 253 18.22 -9.10 13.40
N ILE A 254 19.16 -9.22 14.30
CA ILE A 254 18.93 -9.52 15.72
C ILE A 254 19.51 -8.39 16.55
N LEU A 255 18.73 -7.92 17.50
CA LEU A 255 19.17 -7.06 18.58
C LEU A 255 19.46 -7.92 19.81
N THR A 256 20.66 -7.83 20.33
CA THR A 256 21.07 -8.54 21.55
C THR A 256 20.77 -7.73 22.81
N ASP A 257 20.74 -8.39 23.96
CA ASP A 257 20.60 -7.78 25.29
C ASP A 257 21.75 -6.82 25.65
N GLU A 258 22.91 -6.93 24.99
CA GLU A 258 24.03 -6.00 25.09
C GLU A 258 23.83 -4.73 24.21
N GLY A 259 22.73 -4.65 23.46
CA GLY A 259 22.46 -3.54 22.53
C GLY A 259 23.31 -3.58 21.27
N ALA A 260 23.80 -4.77 20.88
CA ALA A 260 24.52 -4.99 19.65
C ALA A 260 23.58 -5.54 18.57
N VAL A 261 23.82 -5.13 17.31
CA VAL A 261 23.14 -5.72 16.16
C VAL A 261 24.03 -6.79 15.54
N VAL A 262 23.45 -7.97 15.34
CA VAL A 262 24.04 -9.07 14.59
C VAL A 262 23.07 -9.53 13.51
N TYR A 263 23.55 -10.20 12.47
CA TYR A 263 22.66 -10.77 11.47
C TYR A 263 23.19 -12.08 10.90
N SER A 264 22.27 -12.88 10.41
CA SER A 264 22.54 -14.10 9.67
C SER A 264 21.60 -14.20 8.47
N GLY A 265 22.00 -14.96 7.47
CA GLY A 265 21.19 -15.15 6.27
C GLY A 265 22.04 -15.47 5.06
N ASP A 266 21.51 -15.27 3.87
CA ASP A 266 22.20 -15.53 2.62
C ASP A 266 23.47 -14.67 2.50
N LYS A 267 24.63 -15.33 2.44
CA LYS A 267 25.96 -14.68 2.32
C LYS A 267 26.14 -13.88 1.03
N ALA A 268 25.29 -14.11 0.05
CA ALA A 268 25.28 -13.36 -1.21
C ALA A 268 24.49 -12.04 -1.12
N THR A 269 23.84 -11.73 0.02
CA THR A 269 23.07 -10.52 0.16
C THR A 269 23.95 -9.28 0.31
N SER A 270 23.47 -8.19 -0.23
CA SER A 270 24.11 -6.87 -0.14
C SER A 270 24.27 -6.38 1.32
N LEU A 271 23.47 -6.85 2.26
CA LEU A 271 23.60 -6.56 3.69
C LEU A 271 24.94 -7.04 4.24
N LEU A 272 25.33 -8.26 3.90
CA LEU A 272 26.62 -8.82 4.33
C LEU A 272 27.82 -8.11 3.67
N SER A 273 27.66 -7.61 2.44
CA SER A 273 28.73 -6.92 1.73
C SER A 273 29.03 -5.53 2.29
N THR A 274 28.04 -4.84 2.85
CA THR A 274 28.20 -3.51 3.45
C THR A 274 28.71 -3.57 4.89
N GLY A 275 28.56 -4.70 5.56
CA GLY A 275 28.94 -4.91 6.97
C GLY A 275 28.05 -4.13 7.96
N ILE A 276 28.13 -4.50 9.22
CA ILE A 276 27.44 -3.79 10.32
C ILE A 276 28.25 -2.55 10.68
N PRO A 277 27.67 -1.35 10.70
CA PRO A 277 28.37 -0.14 11.14
C PRO A 277 28.89 -0.30 12.57
N GLU A 278 30.08 0.24 12.85
CA GLU A 278 30.67 0.19 14.19
C GLU A 278 29.74 0.73 15.29
N GLY A 279 29.00 1.79 14.98
CA GLY A 279 28.01 2.39 15.88
C GLY A 279 26.82 1.49 16.22
N ALA A 280 26.57 0.42 15.46
CA ALA A 280 25.49 -0.54 15.71
C ALA A 280 25.93 -1.75 16.54
N LYS A 281 27.19 -1.78 16.96
CA LYS A 281 27.74 -2.84 17.84
C LYS A 281 27.42 -2.64 19.32
N SER A 282 26.82 -1.50 19.69
CA SER A 282 26.41 -1.22 21.07
C SER A 282 25.42 -0.06 21.16
N GLY A 283 24.62 -0.03 22.23
CA GLY A 283 23.71 1.07 22.54
C GLY A 283 22.51 1.19 21.62
N VAL A 284 22.22 0.15 20.83
CA VAL A 284 21.00 0.05 20.03
C VAL A 284 19.83 -0.38 20.92
N VAL A 285 18.68 0.26 20.75
CA VAL A 285 17.45 0.00 21.53
C VAL A 285 16.29 -0.49 20.68
N SER A 286 16.34 -0.28 19.36
CA SER A 286 15.33 -0.77 18.42
C SER A 286 15.95 -0.98 17.04
N ILE A 287 15.46 -1.95 16.31
CA ILE A 287 15.89 -2.28 14.95
C ILE A 287 14.69 -2.38 14.03
N ALA A 288 14.90 -1.99 12.77
CA ALA A 288 13.92 -2.16 11.71
C ALA A 288 14.62 -2.63 10.44
N ALA A 289 13.93 -3.40 9.62
CA ALA A 289 14.45 -3.87 8.35
C ALA A 289 13.49 -3.54 7.20
N THR A 290 14.06 -3.25 6.04
CA THR A 290 13.36 -3.25 4.76
C THR A 290 13.67 -4.54 4.01
N ALA A 291 13.24 -4.66 2.75
CA ALA A 291 13.61 -5.83 1.94
C ALA A 291 15.13 -6.07 1.89
N ASN A 292 15.95 -5.01 1.87
CA ASN A 292 17.39 -5.11 1.61
C ASN A 292 18.24 -4.12 2.42
N SER A 293 17.68 -3.43 3.39
CA SER A 293 18.42 -2.52 4.27
C SER A 293 17.97 -2.66 5.72
N VAL A 294 18.78 -2.15 6.64
CA VAL A 294 18.54 -2.18 8.08
C VAL A 294 18.68 -0.78 8.64
N ALA A 295 17.86 -0.44 9.62
CA ALA A 295 18.00 0.73 10.45
C ALA A 295 18.11 0.31 11.92
N ALA A 296 19.02 0.94 12.65
CA ALA A 296 19.20 0.77 14.09
C ALA A 296 19.01 2.11 14.79
N LEU A 297 18.10 2.16 15.75
CA LEU A 297 17.84 3.30 16.60
C LEU A 297 18.62 3.13 17.90
N LYS A 298 19.42 4.14 18.24
CA LYS A 298 20.19 4.18 19.48
C LYS A 298 19.44 4.91 20.60
N SER A 299 19.85 4.66 21.82
CA SER A 299 19.24 5.27 23.02
C SER A 299 19.30 6.80 23.05
N ASP A 300 20.24 7.41 22.32
CA ASP A 300 20.36 8.88 22.17
C ASP A 300 19.48 9.45 21.03
N GLY A 301 18.73 8.61 20.30
CA GLY A 301 17.91 9.00 19.15
C GLY A 301 18.66 8.96 17.81
N THR A 302 19.95 8.62 17.80
CA THR A 302 20.70 8.45 16.55
C THR A 302 20.18 7.25 15.77
N ILE A 303 19.97 7.42 14.47
CA ILE A 303 19.59 6.33 13.56
C ILE A 303 20.75 6.03 12.62
N LEU A 304 21.12 4.78 12.53
CA LEU A 304 22.12 4.24 11.60
C LEU A 304 21.39 3.39 10.55
N THR A 305 21.69 3.61 9.26
CA THR A 305 21.13 2.82 8.16
C THR A 305 22.25 2.23 7.32
N TRP A 306 22.08 0.97 6.88
CA TRP A 306 23.04 0.28 6.00
C TRP A 306 22.34 -0.77 5.13
N GLY A 307 23.08 -1.36 4.20
CA GLY A 307 22.55 -2.27 3.18
C GLY A 307 22.28 -1.55 1.87
N VAL A 308 21.31 -2.01 1.08
CA VAL A 308 20.89 -1.34 -0.16
C VAL A 308 19.95 -0.19 0.16
N THR A 309 20.44 1.03 0.00
CA THR A 309 19.71 2.28 0.32
C THR A 309 19.45 3.14 -0.92
N THR A 310 19.39 2.51 -2.10
CA THR A 310 19.30 3.22 -3.40
C THR A 310 17.96 3.90 -3.65
N ARG A 311 16.91 3.60 -2.87
CA ARG A 311 15.58 4.19 -3.00
C ARG A 311 15.32 5.30 -1.99
N GLY A 312 16.36 5.78 -1.29
CA GLY A 312 16.29 6.86 -0.30
C GLY A 312 16.25 6.38 1.16
N GLU A 313 16.39 5.07 1.42
CA GLU A 313 16.38 4.50 2.77
C GLU A 313 17.52 5.05 3.66
N GLY A 314 18.62 5.50 3.04
CA GLY A 314 19.74 6.14 3.73
C GLY A 314 19.60 7.66 3.91
N SER A 315 18.53 8.27 3.38
CA SER A 315 18.36 9.74 3.38
C SER A 315 17.44 10.15 4.53
N LEU A 316 17.98 10.19 5.75
CA LEU A 316 17.22 10.56 6.94
C LEU A 316 16.71 12.00 6.86
N PRO A 317 15.43 12.27 7.21
CA PRO A 317 14.91 13.63 7.34
C PRO A 317 15.46 14.32 8.60
N ALA A 318 15.23 15.61 8.71
CA ALA A 318 15.37 16.28 9.99
C ALA A 318 14.21 15.88 10.92
N PHE A 319 14.51 15.49 12.13
CA PHE A 319 13.52 15.13 13.15
C PHE A 319 13.17 16.34 14.02
N SER A 320 11.87 16.49 14.38
CA SER A 320 11.40 17.56 15.29
C SER A 320 11.82 17.31 16.72
N ALA A 321 11.86 16.03 17.12
CA ALA A 321 12.28 15.57 18.43
C ALA A 321 13.08 14.27 18.30
N LYS A 322 13.45 13.69 19.42
CA LYS A 322 14.19 12.44 19.47
C LYS A 322 13.30 11.27 19.02
N PRO A 323 13.72 10.46 18.01
CA PRO A 323 13.04 9.21 17.68
C PRO A 323 13.07 8.22 18.85
N ILE A 324 11.92 7.57 19.11
CA ILE A 324 11.75 6.58 20.19
C ILE A 324 11.35 5.19 19.70
N LYS A 325 10.76 5.10 18.51
CA LYS A 325 10.41 3.85 17.87
C LYS A 325 10.67 3.95 16.37
N ILE A 326 11.14 2.85 15.76
CA ILE A 326 11.37 2.75 14.33
C ILE A 326 10.72 1.48 13.78
N GLU A 327 10.07 1.58 12.63
CA GLU A 327 9.50 0.48 11.88
C GLU A 327 9.96 0.51 10.42
N GLY A 328 10.03 -0.64 9.78
CA GLY A 328 10.48 -0.79 8.40
C GLY A 328 9.39 -1.36 7.49
N GLY A 329 9.22 -0.72 6.33
CA GLY A 329 8.39 -1.23 5.24
C GLY A 329 9.24 -1.90 4.15
N ARG A 330 8.70 -2.02 2.92
CA ARG A 330 9.47 -2.68 1.87
C ARG A 330 10.73 -1.92 1.47
N TYR A 331 10.65 -0.58 1.34
CA TYR A 331 11.76 0.29 0.94
C TYR A 331 11.67 1.67 1.63
N HIS A 332 11.10 1.72 2.82
CA HIS A 332 10.98 2.95 3.61
C HIS A 332 10.98 2.62 5.09
N TYR A 333 11.23 3.63 5.89
CA TYR A 333 11.17 3.59 7.34
C TYR A 333 10.20 4.63 7.86
N THR A 334 9.65 4.36 9.02
CA THR A 334 8.79 5.28 9.76
C THR A 334 9.23 5.30 11.22
N VAL A 335 9.24 6.48 11.82
CA VAL A 335 9.56 6.67 13.24
C VAL A 335 8.44 7.45 13.93
N VAL A 336 8.27 7.16 15.21
CA VAL A 336 7.58 8.01 16.17
C VAL A 336 8.62 8.70 17.03
N MET A 337 8.41 9.97 17.34
CA MET A 337 9.29 10.81 18.15
C MET A 337 8.72 11.07 19.54
N GLU A 338 9.54 11.59 20.45
CA GLU A 338 9.14 11.89 21.84
C GLU A 338 8.01 12.93 21.96
N ASP A 339 7.85 13.79 20.93
CA ASP A 339 6.77 14.78 20.80
C ASP A 339 5.46 14.20 20.22
N GLY A 340 5.40 12.88 19.97
CA GLY A 340 4.26 12.21 19.35
C GLY A 340 4.16 12.38 17.85
N ASN A 341 5.04 13.14 17.21
CA ASN A 341 5.07 13.31 15.75
C ASN A 341 5.65 12.08 15.04
N VAL A 342 5.29 11.93 13.78
CA VAL A 342 5.73 10.85 12.90
C VAL A 342 6.56 11.40 11.74
N ALA A 343 7.65 10.72 11.41
CA ALA A 343 8.42 10.98 10.20
C ALA A 343 8.65 9.69 9.41
N SER A 344 8.67 9.77 8.08
CA SER A 344 8.97 8.66 7.20
C SER A 344 9.96 9.07 6.12
N TRP A 345 10.82 8.14 5.67
CA TRP A 345 11.77 8.38 4.58
C TRP A 345 12.02 7.11 3.78
N GLY A 346 12.57 7.26 2.59
CA GLY A 346 12.80 6.19 1.64
C GLY A 346 11.98 6.34 0.38
N HIS A 347 11.54 5.24 -0.18
CA HIS A 347 10.76 5.21 -1.42
C HIS A 347 9.34 5.77 -1.22
N ASN A 348 8.89 6.63 -2.18
CA ASN A 348 7.59 7.32 -2.07
C ASN A 348 6.65 7.12 -3.28
N ARG A 349 6.84 6.10 -4.06
CA ARG A 349 6.01 5.89 -5.25
C ARG A 349 4.52 5.78 -4.95
N TYR A 350 4.19 5.10 -3.87
CA TYR A 350 2.83 4.85 -3.42
C TYR A 350 2.41 5.75 -2.25
N LYS A 351 3.10 6.88 -2.05
CA LYS A 351 2.87 7.83 -0.95
C LYS A 351 3.15 7.25 0.44
N GLN A 352 3.97 6.21 0.54
CA GLN A 352 4.29 5.55 1.79
C GLN A 352 5.12 6.41 2.76
N ILE A 353 5.79 7.46 2.28
CA ILE A 353 6.44 8.45 3.16
C ILE A 353 5.69 9.81 3.21
N SER A 354 4.49 9.87 2.62
CA SER A 354 3.66 11.08 2.67
C SER A 354 2.78 11.02 3.92
N VAL A 355 3.40 11.22 5.07
CA VAL A 355 2.74 11.22 6.40
C VAL A 355 1.64 12.29 6.42
N PRO A 356 0.42 12.00 6.92
CA PRO A 356 -0.63 12.98 7.12
C PRO A 356 -0.17 14.17 7.95
N GLY A 357 -0.60 15.38 7.58
CA GLY A 357 -0.13 16.62 8.21
C GLY A 357 -0.45 16.72 9.71
N GLU A 358 -1.56 16.14 10.15
CA GLU A 358 -1.94 16.08 11.56
C GLU A 358 -0.96 15.27 12.43
N LEU A 359 -0.24 14.30 11.82
CA LEU A 359 0.76 13.48 12.52
C LEU A 359 2.17 14.12 12.53
N THR A 360 2.33 15.34 12.00
CA THR A 360 3.62 16.00 11.84
C THR A 360 3.68 17.41 12.44
N ASN A 361 2.62 17.84 13.14
CA ASN A 361 2.46 19.22 13.58
C ASN A 361 1.89 19.36 15.01
N ASP A 362 2.12 18.39 15.86
CA ASP A 362 1.67 18.31 17.26
C ASP A 362 0.12 18.30 17.42
N SER A 363 -0.63 18.06 16.34
CA SER A 363 -2.10 18.00 16.40
C SER A 363 -2.61 16.67 16.95
N VAL A 364 -1.84 15.61 16.74
CA VAL A 364 -2.15 14.24 17.15
C VAL A 364 -0.92 13.64 17.82
N ASP A 365 -1.12 13.10 19.02
CA ASP A 365 -0.07 12.43 19.79
C ASP A 365 -0.08 10.93 19.49
N VAL A 366 0.84 10.46 18.66
CA VAL A 366 0.90 9.08 18.22
C VAL A 366 1.54 8.19 19.28
N LYS A 367 0.78 7.16 19.67
CA LYS A 367 1.21 6.13 20.63
C LYS A 367 2.04 5.04 19.96
N ASN A 368 1.64 4.60 18.77
CA ASN A 368 2.26 3.48 18.08
C ASN A 368 2.18 3.62 16.57
N ILE A 369 3.16 3.03 15.86
CA ILE A 369 3.20 2.95 14.39
C ILE A 369 3.36 1.50 13.96
N TYR A 370 2.82 1.19 12.78
CA TYR A 370 2.89 -0.10 12.13
C TYR A 370 3.17 0.11 10.65
N THR A 371 4.30 -0.34 10.19
CA THR A 371 4.80 -0.10 8.84
C THR A 371 4.97 -1.42 8.10
N GLY A 372 4.44 -1.52 6.91
CA GLY A 372 4.58 -2.71 6.06
C GLY A 372 5.02 -2.38 4.65
N TYR A 373 4.71 -3.25 3.70
CA TYR A 373 5.26 -3.13 2.35
C TYR A 373 4.98 -1.76 1.71
N TYR A 374 3.74 -1.29 1.73
CA TYR A 374 3.35 -0.04 1.07
C TYR A 374 2.35 0.79 1.86
N GLN A 375 1.86 0.26 2.98
CA GLN A 375 0.90 0.92 3.87
C GLN A 375 1.54 1.15 5.23
N ASN A 376 1.06 2.19 5.90
CA ASN A 376 1.43 2.52 7.27
C ASN A 376 0.17 2.86 8.05
N TYR A 377 0.20 2.53 9.33
CA TYR A 377 -0.83 2.88 10.28
C TYR A 377 -0.17 3.52 11.51
N ALA A 378 -0.76 4.59 12.00
CA ALA A 378 -0.45 5.15 13.30
C ALA A 378 -1.69 5.03 14.20
N VAL A 379 -1.49 4.68 15.45
CA VAL A 379 -2.54 4.67 16.47
C VAL A 379 -2.22 5.76 17.46
N ASP A 380 -3.14 6.68 17.65
CA ASP A 380 -2.97 7.77 18.59
C ASP A 380 -3.33 7.37 20.04
N ASN A 381 -3.17 8.28 20.97
CA ASN A 381 -3.50 8.07 22.39
C ASN A 381 -5.00 7.93 22.64
N ASN A 382 -5.86 8.33 21.70
CA ASN A 382 -7.32 8.14 21.76
C ASN A 382 -7.75 6.78 21.21
N GLY A 383 -6.85 6.06 20.54
CA GLY A 383 -7.10 4.79 19.86
C GLY A 383 -7.58 4.95 18.41
N GLU A 384 -7.53 6.15 17.83
CA GLU A 384 -7.89 6.41 16.43
C GLU A 384 -6.76 5.93 15.49
N ILE A 385 -7.15 5.33 14.36
CA ILE A 385 -6.22 4.82 13.35
C ILE A 385 -6.06 5.83 12.23
N HIS A 386 -4.83 6.26 11.98
CA HIS A 386 -4.43 7.08 10.85
C HIS A 386 -3.65 6.23 9.84
N ALA A 387 -4.11 6.18 8.58
CA ALA A 387 -3.51 5.32 7.56
C ALA A 387 -3.01 6.12 6.36
N TRP A 388 -1.83 5.77 5.83
CA TRP A 388 -1.28 6.36 4.60
C TRP A 388 -0.47 5.35 3.78
N GLY A 389 -0.26 5.66 2.51
CA GLY A 389 0.46 4.80 1.57
C GLY A 389 -0.41 4.34 0.41
N LEU A 390 -0.23 3.10 -0.02
CA LEU A 390 -0.93 2.52 -1.14
C LEU A 390 -2.39 2.18 -0.80
N LYS A 391 -3.32 2.95 -1.37
CA LYS A 391 -4.77 2.70 -1.21
C LYS A 391 -5.29 1.58 -2.11
N GLY A 392 -4.58 1.26 -3.18
CA GLY A 392 -4.99 0.34 -4.23
C GLY A 392 -4.85 0.93 -5.62
N PHE A 393 -5.44 0.29 -6.62
CA PHE A 393 -5.33 0.66 -8.03
C PHE A 393 -6.72 0.73 -8.67
N LEU A 394 -7.04 1.83 -9.35
CA LEU A 394 -8.38 2.08 -9.92
C LEU A 394 -8.87 0.93 -10.80
N LEU A 395 -8.01 0.44 -11.71
CA LEU A 395 -8.29 -0.71 -12.58
C LEU A 395 -7.50 -1.96 -12.21
N GLY A 396 -6.87 -1.97 -11.03
CA GLY A 396 -6.01 -3.05 -10.61
C GLY A 396 -4.65 -3.05 -11.30
N THR A 397 -3.93 -4.16 -11.14
CA THR A 397 -2.62 -4.39 -11.75
C THR A 397 -2.63 -5.63 -12.64
N ASP A 398 -1.68 -5.69 -13.58
CA ASP A 398 -1.51 -6.83 -14.46
C ASP A 398 -0.63 -7.94 -13.84
N ASP A 399 -0.29 -8.95 -14.64
CA ASP A 399 0.55 -10.10 -14.29
C ASP A 399 2.04 -9.77 -14.02
N LEU A 400 2.43 -8.52 -14.21
CA LEU A 400 3.75 -7.98 -13.86
C LEU A 400 3.68 -6.94 -12.73
N GLY A 401 2.51 -6.78 -12.09
CA GLY A 401 2.29 -5.80 -11.02
C GLY A 401 2.24 -4.35 -11.49
N ARG A 402 1.95 -4.11 -12.78
CA ARG A 402 1.93 -2.78 -13.38
C ARG A 402 0.52 -2.19 -13.34
N ASP A 403 0.38 -0.93 -12.98
CA ASP A 403 -0.90 -0.22 -12.91
C ASP A 403 -1.59 -0.18 -14.29
N ILE A 404 -2.73 -0.85 -14.43
CA ILE A 404 -3.51 -0.94 -15.67
C ILE A 404 -4.05 0.44 -16.07
N PHE A 405 -4.48 1.27 -15.11
CA PHE A 405 -5.01 2.60 -15.40
C PHE A 405 -3.91 3.53 -15.95
N ALA A 406 -2.75 3.56 -15.32
CA ALA A 406 -1.61 4.34 -15.77
C ALA A 406 -1.18 3.95 -17.20
N ARG A 407 -1.13 2.64 -17.49
CA ARG A 407 -0.79 2.13 -18.83
C ARG A 407 -1.85 2.43 -19.86
N LEU A 408 -3.14 2.30 -19.51
CA LEU A 408 -4.26 2.61 -20.41
C LEU A 408 -4.24 4.08 -20.84
N VAL A 409 -4.08 4.99 -19.89
CA VAL A 409 -4.07 6.43 -20.15
C VAL A 409 -2.88 6.85 -21.00
N ASN A 410 -1.68 6.38 -20.64
CA ASN A 410 -0.46 6.73 -21.38
C ASN A 410 -0.39 6.03 -22.75
N GLY A 411 -0.83 4.77 -22.87
CA GLY A 411 -0.96 4.05 -24.14
C GLY A 411 -2.02 4.68 -25.04
N GLY A 412 -3.13 5.13 -24.48
CA GLY A 412 -4.19 5.85 -25.17
C GLY A 412 -3.69 7.14 -25.84
N LYS A 413 -2.85 7.92 -25.14
CA LYS A 413 -2.22 9.13 -25.70
C LYS A 413 -1.41 8.80 -26.96
N MET A 414 -0.59 7.74 -26.93
CA MET A 414 0.21 7.32 -28.08
C MET A 414 -0.68 6.88 -29.25
N THR A 415 -1.68 6.03 -28.98
CA THR A 415 -2.61 5.51 -29.99
C THR A 415 -3.41 6.62 -30.66
N MET A 416 -3.97 7.56 -29.85
CA MET A 416 -4.74 8.69 -30.37
C MET A 416 -3.87 9.65 -31.17
N THR A 417 -2.62 9.87 -30.77
CA THR A 417 -1.68 10.71 -31.54
C THR A 417 -1.41 10.10 -32.91
N ILE A 418 -1.10 8.80 -33.00
CA ILE A 418 -0.86 8.10 -34.25
C ILE A 418 -2.12 8.11 -35.12
N GLY A 419 -3.31 7.82 -34.54
CA GLY A 419 -4.57 7.85 -35.26
C GLY A 419 -4.91 9.24 -35.82
N ALA A 420 -4.71 10.29 -35.03
CA ALA A 420 -4.95 11.66 -35.49
C ALA A 420 -3.98 12.07 -36.64
N LEU A 421 -2.70 11.72 -36.51
CA LEU A 421 -1.72 11.99 -37.56
C LEU A 421 -2.03 11.25 -38.87
N SER A 422 -2.46 10.01 -38.80
CA SER A 422 -2.80 9.19 -40.00
C SER A 422 -4.02 9.70 -40.75
N VAL A 423 -4.89 10.49 -40.11
CA VAL A 423 -6.05 11.12 -40.78
C VAL A 423 -5.67 12.45 -41.45
N VAL A 424 -4.62 13.12 -40.95
CA VAL A 424 -4.17 14.43 -41.48
C VAL A 424 -3.21 14.24 -42.69
N ILE A 425 -2.51 13.13 -42.77
CA ILE A 425 -1.63 12.78 -43.89
C ILE A 425 -2.45 12.15 -45.02
#